data_5da5be5d0a993f0d0e85d24704f6b051
#
_entry.id   5da5be5d0a993f0d0e85d24704f6b051
#
_cell.length_a   1.000
_cell.length_b   1.000
_cell.length_c   1.000
_cell.angle_alpha   90.00
_cell.angle_beta   90.00
_cell.angle_gamma   90.00
#
_symmetry.space_group_name_H-M   'P 1'
#
loop_
_entity.id
_entity.type
_entity.pdbx_description
1 polymer ?
#
loop_
_entity_poly.entity_id
_entity_poly.type
_entity_poly.pdbx_seq_one_letter_code
_entity_poly.pdbx_strand_id
1 'polypeptide(L)'
;MEGNSFQGVISQSLKTLRGLEQIDLSQNNFSRNIPKFLSKLVSLKHLNISNNDLEGEVPSEGIFANASEISIFGNTKLCGGVQELHLPTCARKNSHSSRKLLALKIVIPITSMVIFVLIILYFFPTCFIVKKSIDRALTTSSFEDRKLLVSYAELIKSTNGFSENNLIGSGSFGSVYK
;
A
#
# COMPACT_ATOMS: atom_id res chain seq x y z
N MET A 1 -26.67 11.87 -35.36
CA MET A 1 -25.32 12.31 -34.91
C MET A 1 -24.20 11.76 -35.81
N GLU A 2 -24.60 11.25 -36.95
CA GLU A 2 -23.68 10.67 -37.96
C GLU A 2 -22.68 11.70 -38.51
N GLY A 3 -21.47 11.23 -38.87
CA GLY A 3 -20.51 12.05 -39.60
C GLY A 3 -19.97 13.26 -38.86
N ASN A 4 -19.67 13.12 -37.58
CA ASN A 4 -19.11 14.14 -36.72
C ASN A 4 -17.75 13.72 -36.13
N SER A 5 -17.20 14.56 -35.28
CA SER A 5 -15.95 14.26 -34.54
C SER A 5 -16.20 13.98 -33.07
N PHE A 6 -17.33 13.39 -32.70
CA PHE A 6 -17.58 12.99 -31.33
C PHE A 6 -16.59 11.91 -30.89
N GLN A 7 -16.04 12.07 -29.68
CA GLN A 7 -15.00 11.17 -29.19
C GLN A 7 -15.27 10.70 -27.74
N GLY A 8 -14.55 9.69 -27.32
CA GLY A 8 -14.67 9.11 -26.00
C GLY A 8 -15.80 8.08 -25.91
N VAL A 9 -16.42 7.95 -24.74
CA VAL A 9 -17.46 6.92 -24.52
C VAL A 9 -18.84 7.41 -24.93
N ILE A 10 -19.68 6.48 -25.41
CA ILE A 10 -21.10 6.75 -25.65
C ILE A 10 -21.75 7.08 -24.30
N SER A 11 -22.35 8.28 -24.21
CA SER A 11 -22.86 8.84 -22.95
C SER A 11 -23.98 8.01 -22.33
N GLN A 12 -23.87 7.78 -21.01
CA GLN A 12 -24.92 7.17 -20.20
C GLN A 12 -26.24 7.99 -20.21
N SER A 13 -26.17 9.27 -20.53
CA SER A 13 -27.36 10.15 -20.60
C SER A 13 -28.37 9.69 -21.65
N LEU A 14 -27.95 8.95 -22.68
CA LEU A 14 -28.87 8.36 -23.66
C LEU A 14 -29.86 7.37 -23.04
N LYS A 15 -29.54 6.80 -21.87
CA LYS A 15 -30.43 5.90 -21.12
C LYS A 15 -31.72 6.59 -20.68
N THR A 16 -31.71 7.90 -20.48
CA THR A 16 -32.87 8.68 -20.01
C THR A 16 -33.85 9.01 -21.14
N LEU A 17 -33.44 8.85 -22.38
CA LEU A 17 -34.26 9.13 -23.57
C LEU A 17 -35.22 7.96 -23.78
N ARG A 18 -36.44 8.10 -23.23
CA ARG A 18 -37.50 7.11 -23.41
C ARG A 18 -38.11 7.21 -24.78
N GLY A 19 -38.43 6.09 -25.41
CA GLY A 19 -39.06 6.04 -26.74
C GLY A 19 -38.16 6.29 -27.93
N LEU A 20 -36.82 6.23 -27.74
CA LEU A 20 -35.87 6.24 -28.86
C LEU A 20 -36.01 4.94 -29.66
N GLU A 21 -36.41 5.08 -30.93
CA GLU A 21 -36.54 3.94 -31.85
C GLU A 21 -35.32 3.77 -32.73
N GLN A 22 -34.58 4.84 -33.00
CA GLN A 22 -33.40 4.81 -33.83
C GLN A 22 -32.26 5.63 -33.25
N ILE A 23 -31.04 5.08 -33.24
CA ILE A 23 -29.81 5.73 -32.85
C ILE A 23 -28.80 5.57 -33.97
N ASP A 24 -28.31 6.69 -34.50
CA ASP A 24 -27.19 6.73 -35.44
C ASP A 24 -26.04 7.56 -34.84
N LEU A 25 -24.94 6.87 -34.56
CA LEU A 25 -23.69 7.42 -34.05
C LEU A 25 -22.50 7.09 -34.99
N SER A 26 -22.81 6.64 -36.21
CA SER A 26 -21.80 6.22 -37.16
C SER A 26 -20.84 7.34 -37.57
N GLN A 27 -19.69 6.98 -38.09
CA GLN A 27 -18.69 7.92 -38.61
C GLN A 27 -18.29 8.99 -37.58
N ASN A 28 -17.86 8.51 -36.41
CA ASN A 28 -17.35 9.34 -35.31
C ASN A 28 -16.08 8.72 -34.73
N ASN A 29 -15.57 9.26 -33.62
CA ASN A 29 -14.41 8.73 -32.91
C ASN A 29 -14.78 8.22 -31.51
N PHE A 30 -15.95 7.58 -31.36
CA PHE A 30 -16.33 6.92 -30.13
C PHE A 30 -15.43 5.72 -29.87
N SER A 31 -15.02 5.56 -28.61
CA SER A 31 -14.07 4.54 -28.18
C SER A 31 -14.55 3.83 -26.93
N ARG A 32 -13.82 2.78 -26.50
CA ARG A 32 -14.19 1.92 -25.37
C ARG A 32 -15.36 0.99 -25.71
N ASN A 33 -15.83 0.31 -24.64
CA ASN A 33 -16.87 -0.71 -24.80
C ASN A 33 -18.23 -0.12 -25.14
N ILE A 34 -19.02 -0.88 -25.91
CA ILE A 34 -20.44 -0.62 -26.11
C ILE A 34 -21.14 -0.63 -24.75
N PRO A 35 -21.85 0.45 -24.36
CA PRO A 35 -22.52 0.49 -23.07
C PRO A 35 -23.68 -0.51 -22.96
N LYS A 36 -23.69 -1.31 -21.90
CA LYS A 36 -24.73 -2.34 -21.68
C LYS A 36 -26.15 -1.79 -21.60
N PHE A 37 -26.34 -0.48 -21.32
CA PHE A 37 -27.68 0.08 -21.29
C PHE A 37 -28.36 0.07 -22.65
N LEU A 38 -27.61 0.09 -23.75
CA LEU A 38 -28.19 0.04 -25.12
C LEU A 38 -28.98 -1.24 -25.35
N SER A 39 -28.55 -2.39 -24.80
CA SER A 39 -29.31 -3.63 -24.87
C SER A 39 -30.63 -3.60 -24.07
N LYS A 40 -30.79 -2.61 -23.18
CA LYS A 40 -31.97 -2.47 -22.32
C LYS A 40 -32.97 -1.41 -22.81
N LEU A 41 -32.69 -0.77 -23.94
CA LEU A 41 -33.60 0.19 -24.56
C LEU A 41 -34.66 -0.58 -25.36
N VAL A 42 -35.77 -0.91 -24.71
CA VAL A 42 -36.85 -1.75 -25.29
C VAL A 42 -37.53 -1.16 -26.52
N SER A 43 -37.49 0.16 -26.70
CA SER A 43 -38.07 0.87 -27.83
C SER A 43 -37.13 0.94 -29.04
N LEU A 44 -35.82 0.60 -28.86
CA LEU A 44 -34.82 0.76 -29.88
C LEU A 44 -34.98 -0.36 -30.94
N LYS A 45 -35.21 0.06 -32.19
CA LYS A 45 -35.40 -0.80 -33.36
C LYS A 45 -34.18 -0.81 -34.26
N HIS A 46 -33.45 0.31 -34.34
CA HIS A 46 -32.28 0.43 -35.22
C HIS A 46 -31.12 1.11 -34.48
N LEU A 47 -29.95 0.50 -34.56
CA LEU A 47 -28.72 1.01 -33.97
C LEU A 47 -27.58 0.99 -34.98
N ASN A 48 -27.08 2.17 -35.36
CA ASN A 48 -25.89 2.31 -36.18
C ASN A 48 -24.75 2.94 -35.37
N ILE A 49 -23.71 2.16 -35.10
CA ILE A 49 -22.47 2.59 -34.43
C ILE A 49 -21.24 2.27 -35.26
N SER A 50 -21.42 2.08 -36.55
CA SER A 50 -20.34 1.74 -37.49
C SER A 50 -19.29 2.85 -37.64
N ASN A 51 -18.11 2.49 -38.13
CA ASN A 51 -17.00 3.43 -38.35
C ASN A 51 -16.68 4.29 -37.13
N ASN A 52 -16.32 3.63 -36.05
CA ASN A 52 -15.86 4.21 -34.81
C ASN A 52 -14.60 3.45 -34.29
N ASP A 53 -14.09 3.77 -33.12
CA ASP A 53 -13.00 3.04 -32.46
C ASP A 53 -13.48 2.26 -31.22
N LEU A 54 -14.69 1.66 -31.32
CA LEU A 54 -15.26 0.88 -30.25
C LEU A 54 -14.52 -0.46 -30.10
N GLU A 55 -14.41 -0.92 -28.85
CA GLU A 55 -13.65 -2.11 -28.49
C GLU A 55 -14.42 -3.04 -27.52
N GLY A 56 -13.97 -4.30 -27.44
CA GLY A 56 -14.48 -5.28 -26.48
C GLY A 56 -15.68 -6.06 -26.98
N GLU A 57 -16.36 -6.72 -26.05
CA GLU A 57 -17.42 -7.67 -26.35
C GLU A 57 -18.74 -6.97 -26.71
N VAL A 58 -19.30 -7.34 -27.84
CA VAL A 58 -20.64 -6.92 -28.26
C VAL A 58 -21.67 -7.66 -27.42
N PRO A 59 -22.68 -6.99 -26.83
CA PRO A 59 -23.76 -7.66 -26.12
C PRO A 59 -24.51 -8.61 -27.04
N SER A 60 -25.09 -9.68 -26.49
CA SER A 60 -25.94 -10.62 -27.22
C SER A 60 -27.44 -10.49 -26.89
N GLU A 61 -27.81 -9.44 -26.14
CA GLU A 61 -29.16 -9.20 -25.62
C GLU A 61 -29.79 -7.96 -26.22
N GLY A 62 -31.13 -7.83 -26.14
CA GLY A 62 -31.88 -6.67 -26.62
C GLY A 62 -31.69 -6.45 -28.12
N ILE A 63 -31.44 -5.22 -28.55
CA ILE A 63 -31.24 -4.87 -29.97
C ILE A 63 -30.10 -5.69 -30.61
N PHE A 64 -29.08 -6.07 -29.83
CA PHE A 64 -27.94 -6.84 -30.32
C PHE A 64 -28.24 -8.33 -30.60
N ALA A 65 -29.38 -8.83 -30.17
CA ALA A 65 -29.83 -10.18 -30.51
C ALA A 65 -30.24 -10.33 -31.97
N ASN A 66 -30.51 -9.23 -32.67
CA ASN A 66 -30.89 -9.21 -34.07
C ASN A 66 -29.86 -8.49 -34.93
N ALA A 67 -29.04 -9.23 -35.65
CA ALA A 67 -27.95 -8.68 -36.46
C ALA A 67 -28.45 -7.75 -37.59
N SER A 68 -29.69 -7.89 -38.06
CA SER A 68 -30.26 -7.04 -39.11
C SER A 68 -30.62 -5.63 -38.64
N GLU A 69 -30.80 -5.45 -37.34
CA GLU A 69 -31.20 -4.15 -36.72
C GLU A 69 -30.00 -3.31 -36.27
N ILE A 70 -28.80 -3.88 -36.35
CA ILE A 70 -27.59 -3.20 -35.91
C ILE A 70 -26.54 -3.10 -37.00
N SER A 71 -25.80 -2.00 -37.00
CA SER A 71 -24.64 -1.78 -37.84
C SER A 71 -23.44 -1.43 -36.99
N ILE A 72 -22.40 -2.31 -37.00
CA ILE A 72 -21.21 -2.20 -36.15
C ILE A 72 -19.90 -2.26 -36.94
N PHE A 73 -19.99 -2.38 -38.26
CA PHE A 73 -18.79 -2.53 -39.13
C PHE A 73 -17.82 -1.35 -38.94
N GLY A 74 -16.57 -1.56 -39.29
CA GLY A 74 -15.54 -0.51 -39.16
C GLY A 74 -15.00 -0.32 -37.72
N ASN A 75 -15.50 -1.07 -36.73
CA ASN A 75 -14.93 -1.12 -35.37
C ASN A 75 -14.04 -2.36 -35.23
N THR A 76 -12.78 -2.24 -35.59
CA THR A 76 -11.85 -3.40 -35.72
C THR A 76 -11.50 -4.12 -34.41
N LYS A 77 -11.82 -3.50 -33.24
CA LYS A 77 -11.51 -4.03 -31.91
C LYS A 77 -12.71 -4.69 -31.23
N LEU A 78 -13.86 -4.82 -31.90
CA LEU A 78 -15.03 -5.52 -31.41
C LEU A 78 -14.87 -7.04 -31.53
N CYS A 79 -15.44 -7.76 -30.58
CA CYS A 79 -15.44 -9.23 -30.54
C CYS A 79 -16.74 -9.78 -29.93
N GLY A 80 -16.99 -11.08 -30.07
CA GLY A 80 -18.18 -11.73 -29.48
C GLY A 80 -19.48 -11.36 -30.16
N GLY A 81 -20.55 -11.18 -29.37
CA GLY A 81 -21.91 -10.96 -29.91
C GLY A 81 -22.57 -12.22 -30.44
N VAL A 82 -23.66 -12.04 -31.19
CA VAL A 82 -24.37 -13.15 -31.85
C VAL A 82 -23.59 -13.63 -33.08
N GLN A 83 -23.77 -14.88 -33.45
CA GLN A 83 -22.97 -15.54 -34.47
C GLN A 83 -23.08 -14.89 -35.87
N GLU A 84 -24.23 -14.31 -36.16
CA GLU A 84 -24.55 -13.63 -37.43
C GLU A 84 -23.70 -12.36 -37.64
N LEU A 85 -23.09 -11.80 -36.61
CA LEU A 85 -22.19 -10.65 -36.72
C LEU A 85 -20.78 -10.99 -37.24
N HIS A 86 -20.45 -12.28 -37.30
CA HIS A 86 -19.16 -12.81 -37.78
C HIS A 86 -17.93 -12.15 -37.15
N LEU A 87 -18.04 -11.74 -35.87
CA LEU A 87 -16.93 -11.14 -35.13
C LEU A 87 -16.00 -12.21 -34.55
N PRO A 88 -14.72 -11.91 -34.36
CA PRO A 88 -13.81 -12.83 -33.69
C PRO A 88 -14.24 -13.08 -32.23
N THR A 89 -13.90 -14.27 -31.73
CA THR A 89 -14.11 -14.58 -30.32
C THR A 89 -13.28 -13.64 -29.44
N CYS A 90 -13.87 -13.12 -28.35
CA CYS A 90 -13.15 -12.25 -27.43
C CYS A 90 -12.01 -13.02 -26.76
N ALA A 91 -10.80 -12.46 -26.80
CA ALA A 91 -9.69 -12.99 -26.03
C ALA A 91 -10.08 -12.97 -24.54
N ARG A 92 -10.09 -14.13 -23.87
CA ARG A 92 -10.33 -14.21 -22.42
C ARG A 92 -9.30 -13.34 -21.71
N LYS A 93 -9.71 -12.20 -21.18
CA LYS A 93 -8.93 -11.51 -20.17
C LYS A 93 -8.79 -12.47 -18.99
N ASN A 94 -7.62 -13.11 -18.87
CA ASN A 94 -7.31 -13.95 -17.73
C ASN A 94 -7.37 -13.09 -16.46
N SER A 95 -8.51 -13.06 -15.81
CA SER A 95 -8.73 -12.35 -14.54
C SER A 95 -7.87 -12.92 -13.39
N HIS A 96 -7.14 -14.00 -13.68
CA HIS A 96 -6.21 -14.65 -12.76
C HIS A 96 -5.00 -13.79 -12.38
N SER A 97 -4.58 -12.85 -13.26
CA SER A 97 -3.46 -11.95 -12.97
C SER A 97 -3.80 -10.91 -11.91
N SER A 98 -5.04 -10.41 -11.93
CA SER A 98 -5.47 -9.38 -10.98
C SER A 98 -5.56 -9.90 -9.54
N ARG A 99 -5.98 -11.15 -9.34
CA ARG A 99 -6.05 -11.78 -8.00
C ARG A 99 -4.68 -12.04 -7.41
N LYS A 100 -3.69 -12.46 -8.24
CA LYS A 100 -2.31 -12.65 -7.79
C LYS A 100 -1.65 -11.33 -7.39
N LEU A 101 -1.88 -10.26 -8.15
CA LEU A 101 -1.35 -8.94 -7.85
C LEU A 101 -1.97 -8.34 -6.57
N LEU A 102 -3.26 -8.57 -6.34
CA LEU A 102 -3.95 -8.13 -5.13
C LEU A 102 -3.48 -8.90 -3.90
N ALA A 103 -3.33 -10.22 -4.01
CA ALA A 103 -2.77 -11.07 -2.95
C ALA A 103 -1.36 -10.63 -2.58
N LEU A 104 -0.50 -10.32 -3.56
CA LEU A 104 0.86 -9.86 -3.33
C LEU A 104 0.89 -8.50 -2.60
N LYS A 105 0.02 -7.57 -2.96
CA LYS A 105 -0.11 -6.26 -2.30
C LYS A 105 -0.58 -6.33 -0.84
N ILE A 106 -1.29 -7.38 -0.46
CA ILE A 106 -1.78 -7.59 0.90
C ILE A 106 -0.80 -8.43 1.71
N VAL A 107 -0.25 -9.49 1.13
CA VAL A 107 0.63 -10.44 1.83
C VAL A 107 1.97 -9.80 2.20
N ILE A 108 2.57 -9.00 1.30
CA ILE A 108 3.87 -8.36 1.56
C ILE A 108 3.84 -7.46 2.80
N PRO A 109 2.90 -6.48 2.95
CA PRO A 109 2.89 -5.63 4.13
C PRO A 109 2.58 -6.40 5.42
N ILE A 110 1.74 -7.42 5.38
CA ILE A 110 1.43 -8.25 6.55
C ILE A 110 2.67 -9.03 7.00
N THR A 111 3.36 -9.69 6.08
CA THR A 111 4.59 -10.45 6.41
C THR A 111 5.70 -9.54 6.91
N SER A 112 5.88 -8.36 6.31
CA SER A 112 6.83 -7.35 6.75
C SER A 112 6.52 -6.87 8.18
N MET A 113 5.26 -6.62 8.50
CA MET A 113 4.85 -6.22 9.84
C MET A 113 5.12 -7.31 10.88
N VAL A 114 4.82 -8.58 10.55
CA VAL A 114 5.08 -9.72 11.44
C VAL A 114 6.57 -9.87 11.73
N ILE A 115 7.41 -9.80 10.69
CA ILE A 115 8.87 -9.88 10.84
C ILE A 115 9.38 -8.73 11.72
N PHE A 116 8.88 -7.50 11.50
CA PHE A 116 9.27 -6.33 12.30
C PHE A 116 8.92 -6.50 13.79
N VAL A 117 7.74 -7.01 14.09
CA VAL A 117 7.32 -7.29 15.47
C VAL A 117 8.21 -8.37 16.10
N LEU A 118 8.55 -9.44 15.39
CA LEU A 118 9.43 -10.48 15.89
C LEU A 118 10.84 -9.95 16.18
N ILE A 119 11.36 -9.06 15.34
CA ILE A 119 12.64 -8.39 15.56
C ILE A 119 12.60 -7.55 16.85
N ILE A 120 11.55 -6.76 17.05
CA ILE A 120 11.39 -5.96 18.28
C ILE A 120 11.31 -6.87 19.52
N LEU A 121 10.50 -7.93 19.47
CA LEU A 121 10.37 -8.88 20.59
C LEU A 121 11.68 -9.59 20.92
N TYR A 122 12.55 -9.80 19.94
CA TYR A 122 13.87 -10.41 20.15
C TYR A 122 14.89 -9.40 20.72
N PHE A 123 14.97 -8.19 20.15
CA PHE A 123 15.97 -7.20 20.56
C PHE A 123 15.60 -6.43 21.82
N PHE A 124 14.32 -6.21 22.10
CA PHE A 124 13.89 -5.46 23.27
C PHE A 124 14.32 -6.12 24.60
N PRO A 125 14.08 -7.41 24.86
CA PRO A 125 14.51 -8.06 26.08
C PRO A 125 16.03 -8.18 26.16
N THR A 126 16.75 -8.44 25.05
CA THR A 126 18.21 -8.50 25.04
C THR A 126 18.83 -7.16 25.41
N CYS A 127 18.35 -6.06 24.83
CA CYS A 127 18.80 -4.71 25.16
C CYS A 127 18.52 -4.37 26.64
N PHE A 128 17.37 -4.75 27.15
CA PHE A 128 17.00 -4.51 28.56
C PHE A 128 17.87 -5.32 29.53
N ILE A 129 18.20 -6.57 29.20
CA ILE A 129 19.07 -7.44 30.00
C ILE A 129 20.51 -6.89 30.00
N VAL A 130 21.02 -6.47 28.82
CA VAL A 130 22.35 -5.87 28.72
C VAL A 130 22.44 -4.57 29.51
N LYS A 131 21.45 -3.70 29.39
CA LYS A 131 21.41 -2.45 30.18
C LYS A 131 21.39 -2.71 31.67
N LYS A 132 20.58 -3.67 32.14
CA LYS A 132 20.52 -4.07 33.56
C LYS A 132 21.82 -4.69 34.06
N SER A 133 22.55 -5.42 33.19
CA SER A 133 23.85 -5.98 33.52
C SER A 133 24.93 -4.89 33.63
N ILE A 134 24.90 -3.89 32.74
CA ILE A 134 25.82 -2.74 32.77
C ILE A 134 25.56 -1.88 34.03
N ASP A 135 24.30 -1.61 34.35
CA ASP A 135 23.94 -0.84 35.54
C ASP A 135 24.38 -1.57 36.84
N ARG A 136 24.34 -2.91 36.88
CA ARG A 136 24.87 -3.69 38.00
C ARG A 136 26.40 -3.64 38.07
N ALA A 137 27.09 -3.74 36.94
CA ALA A 137 28.54 -3.64 36.89
C ALA A 137 29.04 -2.26 37.33
N LEU A 138 28.36 -1.19 36.90
CA LEU A 138 28.67 0.18 37.31
C LEU A 138 28.45 0.43 38.81
N THR A 139 27.36 -0.12 39.39
CA THR A 139 27.11 -0.03 40.82
C THR A 139 28.12 -0.80 41.67
N THR A 140 28.61 -1.95 41.16
CA THR A 140 29.61 -2.74 41.88
C THR A 140 30.99 -2.11 41.83
N SER A 141 31.42 -1.55 40.70
CA SER A 141 32.70 -0.86 40.56
C SER A 141 32.73 0.46 41.35
N SER A 142 31.62 1.19 41.39
CA SER A 142 31.46 2.43 42.19
C SER A 142 31.50 2.18 43.70
N PHE A 143 31.15 0.97 44.14
CA PHE A 143 31.20 0.60 45.57
C PHE A 143 32.61 0.20 46.03
N GLU A 144 33.41 -0.38 45.13
CA GLU A 144 34.78 -0.78 45.42
C GLU A 144 35.73 0.41 45.38
N ASP A 145 35.57 1.34 44.45
CA ASP A 145 36.35 2.60 44.40
C ASP A 145 36.02 3.55 45.55
N ARG A 146 34.82 3.56 46.12
CA ARG A 146 34.47 4.39 47.30
C ARG A 146 35.17 3.91 48.57
N LYS A 147 35.66 2.69 48.64
CA LYS A 147 36.35 2.16 49.80
C LYS A 147 37.79 2.67 49.94
N LEU A 148 38.33 3.25 48.88
CA LEU A 148 39.71 3.80 48.85
C LEU A 148 39.77 5.32 48.89
N LEU A 149 38.67 6.02 48.78
CA LEU A 149 38.61 7.48 48.85
C LEU A 149 38.20 7.90 50.28
N VAL A 150 39.15 7.88 51.18
CA VAL A 150 38.97 8.51 52.51
C VAL A 150 38.89 10.01 52.31
N SER A 151 37.79 10.60 52.71
CA SER A 151 37.60 12.05 52.62
C SER A 151 38.56 12.76 53.52
N TYR A 152 39.14 13.90 53.08
CA TYR A 152 39.97 14.74 53.91
C TYR A 152 39.28 15.20 55.22
N ALA A 153 37.97 15.40 55.17
CA ALA A 153 37.14 15.71 56.33
C ALA A 153 37.11 14.53 57.36
N GLU A 154 37.14 13.31 56.88
CA GLU A 154 37.19 12.10 57.68
C GLU A 154 38.56 11.90 58.33
N LEU A 155 39.65 12.22 57.59
CA LEU A 155 41.00 12.23 58.12
C LEU A 155 41.17 13.28 59.22
N ILE A 156 40.69 14.51 59.06
CA ILE A 156 40.68 15.53 60.09
C ILE A 156 39.97 15.06 61.35
N LYS A 157 38.80 14.42 61.14
CA LYS A 157 37.99 13.96 62.27
C LYS A 157 38.63 12.81 63.02
N SER A 158 39.21 11.86 62.31
CA SER A 158 39.84 10.66 62.90
C SER A 158 41.16 10.98 63.63
N THR A 159 41.91 11.97 63.11
CA THR A 159 43.16 12.44 63.74
C THR A 159 42.99 13.61 64.76
N ASN A 160 41.73 13.95 65.04
CA ASN A 160 41.39 15.06 65.90
C ASN A 160 42.09 16.36 65.47
N GLY A 161 41.99 16.68 64.16
CA GLY A 161 42.59 17.89 63.57
C GLY A 161 44.12 17.82 63.44
N PHE A 162 44.63 16.57 63.20
CA PHE A 162 46.10 16.35 63.18
C PHE A 162 46.76 16.80 64.50
N SER A 163 46.10 16.53 65.57
CA SER A 163 46.63 16.92 66.96
C SER A 163 47.96 16.21 67.24
N GLU A 164 48.88 16.95 67.89
CA GLU A 164 50.20 16.41 68.30
C GLU A 164 50.08 15.20 69.21
N ASN A 165 48.99 15.11 69.96
CA ASN A 165 48.70 13.90 70.76
C ASN A 165 48.46 12.63 69.99
N ASN A 166 48.13 12.71 68.70
CA ASN A 166 47.91 11.62 67.83
C ASN A 166 49.09 11.41 66.86
N LEU A 167 50.16 12.21 66.94
CA LEU A 167 51.35 12.10 66.16
C LEU A 167 52.14 10.86 66.55
N ILE A 168 52.33 9.93 65.57
CA ILE A 168 53.16 8.75 65.77
C ILE A 168 54.62 9.00 65.43
N GLY A 169 54.83 9.82 64.38
CA GLY A 169 56.17 10.19 63.98
C GLY A 169 56.14 11.23 62.85
N SER A 170 57.26 11.95 62.69
CA SER A 170 57.45 12.97 61.66
C SER A 170 58.81 12.76 60.98
N GLY A 171 58.84 12.84 59.66
CA GLY A 171 60.03 12.68 58.83
C GLY A 171 60.06 13.65 57.64
N SER A 172 61.08 13.51 56.77
CA SER A 172 61.26 14.37 55.62
C SER A 172 60.13 14.37 54.59
N PHE A 173 59.29 13.34 54.63
CA PHE A 173 58.17 13.10 53.65
C PHE A 173 56.81 13.39 54.25
N GLY A 174 56.71 13.75 55.52
CA GLY A 174 55.42 14.05 56.15
C GLY A 174 55.31 13.52 57.60
N SER A 175 54.14 13.71 58.19
CA SER A 175 53.80 13.24 59.52
C SER A 175 52.76 12.16 59.52
N VAL A 176 52.89 11.15 60.37
CA VAL A 176 51.97 9.98 60.49
C VAL A 176 51.18 10.14 61.79
N TYR A 177 49.89 10.09 61.72
CA TYR A 177 48.94 10.17 62.80
C TYR A 177 48.17 8.85 63.01
N LYS A 178 47.77 8.59 64.25
CA LYS A 178 46.88 7.44 64.54
C LYS A 178 45.44 7.86 64.58
#